data_44bb7c99cd78c5a03167540f0b13cbb2
#
_entry.id   44bb7c99cd78c5a03167540f0b13cbb2
#
_cell.length_a   1.000
_cell.length_b   1.000
_cell.length_c   1.000
_cell.angle_alpha   90.00
_cell.angle_beta   90.00
_cell.angle_gamma   90.00
#
_symmetry.space_group_name_H-M   'P 1'
#
loop_
_entity.id
_entity.type
_entity.pdbx_description
1 polymer ?
#
loop_
_entity_poly.entity_id
_entity_poly.type
_entity_poly.pdbx_seq_one_letter_code
_entity_poly.pdbx_strand_id
1 'polypeptide(L)'
;MTFCEKLNNYIEQLECSSQELANASGLSSAVISRYRNGERTPNIKSKQLESLSNGLHKISIDKKVNISKEEIYNALANTLSDIVIDFEQLSKNFSELVSTLNISIANLARSIGYDSSFVSRIRTGSRNPSKPKEFIESVSSFIVAKYSSPDNKKAVSILINCELEDLNDSSKYNLKLMEWLSTNSVPTHNYINDFLNNLDTFDLNQYIKAIHFDEMKVPFVPFYKQASKNYYGIEEMKKGELDFFKATVLSKSTEPVFMCSDMPMEDMAQDVEFGKKWMFAIAMTLKKGLHLNIIHNLDRPFNEMMLGLESWIPIYMTGQVSPYYLKGIPNSTYCHFNYVSGTVAITGECISGYHNEGKYSLINNKNEVAYYKTKADCLLKKATPLMEIYRAESKNAFTAFISSSAKHNGNRRRILSSLPIHTISDKLLLKILKSNKVPNEDIEIIKSAVQEQKNIISSILKTNKFEDEISKISKEDFDKSPLTLSLSNSFYEKRIYYNYDEYLEHLELTNEYVENNKNYTLTNNPNHTFRNIQISICKNQWVMVSKDTSPSIHFVIHHPKLRNAIENFVPPVVE
;
A
#
# COMPACT_ATOMS: atom_id res chain seq x y z
N MET A 1 -15.07 26.67 -12.10
CA MET A 1 -16.03 27.60 -12.80
C MET A 1 -16.40 26.96 -14.13
N THR A 2 -17.67 26.66 -14.33
CA THR A 2 -18.19 26.04 -15.55
C THR A 2 -18.19 27.02 -16.73
N PHE A 3 -18.36 26.51 -17.95
CA PHE A 3 -18.46 27.35 -19.14
C PHE A 3 -19.62 28.36 -19.02
N CYS A 4 -20.78 27.92 -18.54
CA CYS A 4 -21.95 28.79 -18.38
C CYS A 4 -21.71 29.87 -17.32
N GLU A 5 -21.08 29.54 -16.18
CA GLU A 5 -20.71 30.53 -15.16
C GLU A 5 -19.72 31.55 -15.70
N LYS A 6 -18.68 31.09 -16.43
CA LYS A 6 -17.68 31.99 -17.01
C LYS A 6 -18.29 32.91 -18.06
N LEU A 7 -19.19 32.36 -18.91
CA LEU A 7 -19.91 33.15 -19.90
C LEU A 7 -20.83 34.20 -19.24
N ASN A 8 -21.58 33.79 -18.21
CA ASN A 8 -22.45 34.72 -17.47
C ASN A 8 -21.65 35.83 -16.78
N ASN A 9 -20.46 35.51 -16.19
CA ASN A 9 -19.58 36.51 -15.62
C ASN A 9 -19.11 37.55 -16.65
N TYR A 10 -18.79 37.15 -17.88
CA TYR A 10 -18.45 38.10 -18.96
C TYR A 10 -19.67 38.97 -19.35
N ILE A 11 -20.87 38.40 -19.41
CA ILE A 11 -22.10 39.11 -19.71
C ILE A 11 -22.40 40.16 -18.65
N GLU A 12 -22.24 39.80 -17.37
CA GLU A 12 -22.41 40.71 -16.23
C GLU A 12 -21.32 41.79 -16.22
N GLN A 13 -20.05 41.42 -16.38
CA GLN A 13 -18.93 42.35 -16.39
C GLN A 13 -19.03 43.38 -17.54
N LEU A 14 -19.58 42.96 -18.69
CA LEU A 14 -19.79 43.81 -19.85
C LEU A 14 -21.18 44.45 -19.86
N GLU A 15 -22.00 44.24 -18.87
CA GLU A 15 -23.38 44.73 -18.80
C GLU A 15 -24.13 44.57 -20.12
N CYS A 16 -24.03 43.39 -20.75
CA CYS A 16 -24.64 43.15 -22.04
C CYS A 16 -25.80 42.16 -21.99
N SER A 17 -26.75 42.30 -22.87
CA SER A 17 -27.85 41.34 -23.04
C SER A 17 -27.48 40.15 -23.92
N SER A 18 -28.22 39.03 -23.77
CA SER A 18 -28.08 37.89 -24.69
C SER A 18 -28.31 38.24 -26.14
N GLN A 19 -29.16 39.24 -26.41
CA GLN A 19 -29.45 39.68 -27.80
C GLN A 19 -28.30 40.48 -28.37
N GLU A 20 -27.67 41.37 -27.57
CA GLU A 20 -26.45 42.09 -28.01
C GLU A 20 -25.31 41.14 -28.31
N LEU A 21 -25.12 40.13 -27.42
CA LEU A 21 -24.09 39.10 -27.63
C LEU A 21 -24.38 38.23 -28.87
N ALA A 22 -25.65 37.90 -29.13
CA ALA A 22 -26.06 37.18 -30.32
C ALA A 22 -25.73 37.98 -31.59
N ASN A 23 -26.06 39.27 -31.59
CA ASN A 23 -25.78 40.15 -32.74
C ASN A 23 -24.27 40.34 -32.94
N ALA A 24 -23.52 40.55 -31.87
CA ALA A 24 -22.05 40.76 -31.95
C ALA A 24 -21.29 39.53 -32.38
N SER A 25 -21.73 38.34 -31.94
CA SER A 25 -21.09 37.04 -32.22
C SER A 25 -21.56 36.40 -33.54
N GLY A 26 -22.71 36.83 -34.10
CA GLY A 26 -23.34 36.16 -35.22
C GLY A 26 -23.97 34.80 -34.92
N LEU A 27 -24.12 34.48 -33.64
CA LEU A 27 -24.82 33.29 -33.14
C LEU A 27 -26.30 33.61 -32.89
N SER A 28 -27.17 32.59 -33.00
CA SER A 28 -28.59 32.81 -32.68
C SER A 28 -28.82 33.02 -31.19
N SER A 29 -29.83 33.86 -30.84
CA SER A 29 -30.20 34.08 -29.43
C SER A 29 -30.55 32.80 -28.70
N ALA A 30 -31.10 31.80 -29.37
CA ALA A 30 -31.39 30.48 -28.81
C ALA A 30 -30.10 29.71 -28.45
N VAL A 31 -29.03 29.84 -29.21
CA VAL A 31 -27.72 29.23 -28.92
C VAL A 31 -27.09 29.92 -27.73
N ILE A 32 -27.12 31.26 -27.68
CA ILE A 32 -26.60 32.01 -26.52
C ILE A 32 -27.35 31.65 -25.24
N SER A 33 -28.70 31.57 -25.28
CA SER A 33 -29.52 31.16 -24.16
C SER A 33 -29.14 29.77 -23.63
N ARG A 34 -28.99 28.78 -24.53
CA ARG A 34 -28.55 27.41 -24.13
C ARG A 34 -27.16 27.38 -23.53
N TYR A 35 -26.25 28.21 -24.02
CA TYR A 35 -24.91 28.34 -23.47
C TYR A 35 -24.92 28.95 -22.06
N ARG A 36 -25.75 29.96 -21.83
CA ARG A 36 -25.93 30.62 -20.55
C ARG A 36 -26.57 29.71 -19.50
N ASN A 37 -27.50 28.88 -19.92
CA ASN A 37 -28.22 27.94 -19.03
C ASN A 37 -27.46 26.62 -18.80
N GLY A 38 -26.30 26.42 -19.46
CA GLY A 38 -25.54 25.18 -19.35
C GLY A 38 -26.15 23.98 -20.10
N GLU A 39 -27.23 24.20 -20.87
CA GLU A 39 -27.89 23.13 -21.66
C GLU A 39 -27.03 22.63 -22.81
N ARG A 40 -26.08 23.45 -23.25
CA ARG A 40 -25.14 23.14 -24.32
C ARG A 40 -23.84 23.93 -24.12
N THR A 41 -22.72 23.35 -24.60
CA THR A 41 -21.42 24.03 -24.68
C THR A 41 -20.88 23.93 -26.13
N PRO A 42 -20.09 24.90 -26.59
CA PRO A 42 -19.40 24.77 -27.88
C PRO A 42 -18.24 23.79 -27.73
N ASN A 43 -17.84 23.14 -28.84
CA ASN A 43 -16.62 22.32 -28.84
C ASN A 43 -15.37 23.22 -28.83
N ILE A 44 -14.30 22.78 -28.18
CA ILE A 44 -12.98 23.42 -28.26
C ILE A 44 -12.54 23.50 -29.73
N LYS A 45 -11.93 24.62 -30.11
CA LYS A 45 -11.52 24.91 -31.48
C LYS A 45 -12.67 24.96 -32.48
N SER A 46 -13.93 25.08 -32.04
CA SER A 46 -15.07 25.27 -32.93
C SER A 46 -15.18 26.72 -33.40
N LYS A 47 -15.69 26.93 -34.60
CA LYS A 47 -16.05 28.26 -35.09
C LYS A 47 -17.04 28.97 -34.16
N GLN A 48 -17.86 28.24 -33.42
CA GLN A 48 -18.84 28.79 -32.46
C GLN A 48 -18.16 29.42 -31.26
N LEU A 49 -17.11 28.78 -30.70
CA LEU A 49 -16.33 29.33 -29.59
C LEU A 49 -15.58 30.59 -30.03
N GLU A 50 -15.00 30.53 -31.23
CA GLU A 50 -14.31 31.68 -31.82
C GLU A 50 -15.25 32.85 -32.10
N SER A 51 -16.45 32.60 -32.63
CA SER A 51 -17.49 33.59 -32.85
C SER A 51 -17.97 34.22 -31.54
N LEU A 52 -18.15 33.40 -30.48
CA LEU A 52 -18.55 33.87 -29.16
C LEU A 52 -17.48 34.78 -28.54
N SER A 53 -16.22 34.39 -28.61
CA SER A 53 -15.09 35.21 -28.13
C SER A 53 -14.94 36.51 -28.91
N ASN A 54 -15.13 36.48 -30.22
CA ASN A 54 -15.14 37.69 -31.06
C ASN A 54 -16.30 38.62 -30.67
N GLY A 55 -17.49 38.10 -30.39
CA GLY A 55 -18.65 38.86 -29.99
C GLY A 55 -18.42 39.56 -28.63
N LEU A 56 -17.93 38.84 -27.65
CA LEU A 56 -17.58 39.42 -26.33
C LEU A 56 -16.48 40.47 -26.44
N HIS A 57 -15.45 40.22 -27.26
CA HIS A 57 -14.40 41.22 -27.47
C HIS A 57 -14.90 42.49 -28.16
N LYS A 58 -15.79 42.41 -29.15
CA LYS A 58 -16.42 43.58 -29.76
C LYS A 58 -17.17 44.39 -28.74
N ILE A 59 -17.99 43.74 -27.92
CA ILE A 59 -18.74 44.40 -26.84
C ILE A 59 -17.78 45.03 -25.82
N SER A 60 -16.67 44.39 -25.50
CA SER A 60 -15.68 44.94 -24.56
C SER A 60 -15.05 46.24 -25.08
N ILE A 61 -14.79 46.33 -26.37
CA ILE A 61 -14.30 47.55 -27.04
C ILE A 61 -15.36 48.67 -26.95
N ASP A 62 -16.61 48.36 -27.30
CA ASP A 62 -17.71 49.32 -27.31
C ASP A 62 -17.98 49.87 -25.87
N LYS A 63 -17.83 49.02 -24.87
CA LYS A 63 -17.99 49.39 -23.43
C LYS A 63 -16.72 49.96 -22.80
N LYS A 64 -15.63 50.11 -23.54
CA LYS A 64 -14.30 50.57 -23.08
C LYS A 64 -13.70 49.71 -21.97
N VAL A 65 -14.00 48.43 -21.92
CA VAL A 65 -13.40 47.44 -21.03
C VAL A 65 -12.23 46.79 -21.75
N ASN A 66 -11.04 46.90 -21.17
CA ASN A 66 -9.84 46.42 -21.82
C ASN A 66 -9.63 44.91 -21.58
N ILE A 67 -10.22 44.05 -22.40
CA ILE A 67 -10.05 42.57 -22.38
C ILE A 67 -9.71 42.12 -23.79
N SER A 68 -8.60 41.43 -23.94
CA SER A 68 -8.19 40.95 -25.26
C SER A 68 -9.04 39.76 -25.74
N LYS A 69 -9.16 39.60 -27.06
CA LYS A 69 -9.84 38.44 -27.68
C LYS A 69 -9.22 37.13 -27.21
N GLU A 70 -7.87 37.09 -27.10
CA GLU A 70 -7.14 35.89 -26.70
C GLU A 70 -7.41 35.52 -25.26
N GLU A 71 -7.51 36.50 -24.33
CA GLU A 71 -7.90 36.26 -22.93
C GLU A 71 -9.30 35.68 -22.84
N ILE A 72 -10.28 36.25 -23.55
CA ILE A 72 -11.65 35.72 -23.54
C ILE A 72 -11.69 34.31 -24.11
N TYR A 73 -11.02 34.07 -25.24
CA TYR A 73 -10.98 32.77 -25.88
C TYR A 73 -10.33 31.71 -24.96
N ASN A 74 -9.16 32.01 -24.42
CA ASN A 74 -8.45 31.10 -23.53
C ASN A 74 -9.23 30.85 -22.26
N ALA A 75 -9.83 31.88 -21.67
CA ALA A 75 -10.64 31.72 -20.45
C ALA A 75 -11.88 30.84 -20.69
N LEU A 76 -12.56 30.98 -21.82
CA LEU A 76 -13.70 30.14 -22.17
C LEU A 76 -13.23 28.74 -22.64
N ALA A 77 -12.16 28.63 -23.43
CA ALA A 77 -11.58 27.37 -23.85
C ALA A 77 -11.08 26.51 -22.68
N ASN A 78 -10.50 27.13 -21.66
CA ASN A 78 -10.05 26.43 -20.45
C ASN A 78 -11.23 25.83 -19.66
N THR A 79 -12.43 26.42 -19.74
CA THR A 79 -13.64 25.84 -19.15
C THR A 79 -14.26 24.73 -20.00
N LEU A 80 -13.91 24.68 -21.27
CA LEU A 80 -14.33 23.68 -22.25
C LEU A 80 -13.24 22.66 -22.52
N SER A 81 -12.01 22.91 -22.04
CA SER A 81 -10.98 21.88 -22.13
C SER A 81 -11.62 20.63 -21.56
N ASP A 82 -11.90 19.69 -22.44
CA ASP A 82 -12.09 18.34 -21.99
C ASP A 82 -10.85 18.08 -21.14
N ILE A 83 -11.08 17.90 -19.85
CA ILE A 83 -10.09 17.31 -18.98
C ILE A 83 -9.75 16.05 -19.76
N VAL A 84 -8.57 16.03 -20.37
CA VAL A 84 -8.06 14.81 -21.01
C VAL A 84 -7.87 13.87 -19.84
N ILE A 85 -8.90 13.06 -19.61
CA ILE A 85 -8.89 12.12 -18.49
C ILE A 85 -7.82 11.11 -18.86
N ASP A 86 -6.73 11.15 -18.12
CA ASP A 86 -5.73 10.12 -18.15
C ASP A 86 -6.34 8.86 -17.52
N PHE A 87 -6.66 7.89 -18.36
CA PHE A 87 -7.31 6.65 -17.90
C PHE A 87 -6.41 5.81 -17.02
N GLU A 88 -5.10 5.89 -17.17
CA GLU A 88 -4.15 5.21 -16.31
C GLU A 88 -4.20 5.84 -14.91
N GLN A 89 -4.17 7.16 -14.85
CA GLN A 89 -4.27 7.89 -13.59
C GLN A 89 -5.66 7.75 -12.93
N LEU A 90 -6.74 7.79 -13.72
CA LEU A 90 -8.09 7.49 -13.21
C LEU A 90 -8.15 6.12 -12.55
N SER A 91 -7.58 5.10 -13.17
CA SER A 91 -7.56 3.74 -12.61
C SER A 91 -6.75 3.67 -11.33
N LYS A 92 -5.61 4.35 -11.25
CA LYS A 92 -4.78 4.47 -10.05
C LYS A 92 -5.55 5.16 -8.93
N ASN A 93 -6.05 6.37 -9.17
CA ASN A 93 -6.81 7.15 -8.20
C ASN A 93 -8.06 6.38 -7.72
N PHE A 94 -8.79 5.79 -8.64
CA PHE A 94 -9.95 4.98 -8.30
C PHE A 94 -9.58 3.74 -7.47
N SER A 95 -8.49 3.07 -7.79
CA SER A 95 -8.00 1.92 -7.01
C SER A 95 -7.58 2.33 -5.60
N GLU A 96 -6.91 3.47 -5.44
CA GLU A 96 -6.51 4.03 -4.16
C GLU A 96 -7.74 4.40 -3.32
N LEU A 97 -8.71 5.10 -3.91
CA LEU A 97 -9.97 5.46 -3.24
C LEU A 97 -10.73 4.23 -2.73
N VAL A 98 -10.86 3.21 -3.58
CA VAL A 98 -11.50 1.93 -3.23
C VAL A 98 -10.76 1.23 -2.08
N SER A 99 -9.44 1.28 -2.10
CA SER A 99 -8.60 0.66 -1.07
C SER A 99 -8.66 1.44 0.25
N THR A 100 -8.52 2.76 0.19
CA THR A 100 -8.54 3.65 1.36
C THR A 100 -9.85 3.55 2.14
N LEU A 101 -10.97 3.57 1.44
CA LEU A 101 -12.30 3.49 2.05
C LEU A 101 -12.85 2.07 2.18
N ASN A 102 -12.06 1.05 1.81
CA ASN A 102 -12.48 -0.36 1.83
C ASN A 102 -13.82 -0.61 1.12
N ILE A 103 -13.96 -0.04 -0.09
CA ILE A 103 -15.24 -0.05 -0.82
C ILE A 103 -15.49 -1.43 -1.41
N SER A 104 -16.67 -1.99 -1.14
CA SER A 104 -17.15 -3.18 -1.84
C SER A 104 -17.48 -2.84 -3.30
N ILE A 105 -16.71 -3.39 -4.25
CA ILE A 105 -16.94 -3.19 -5.70
C ILE A 105 -18.37 -3.61 -6.11
N ALA A 106 -18.90 -4.68 -5.53
CA ALA A 106 -20.27 -5.13 -5.83
C ALA A 106 -21.33 -4.11 -5.37
N ASN A 107 -21.14 -3.50 -4.20
CA ASN A 107 -22.06 -2.47 -3.69
C ASN A 107 -21.93 -1.17 -4.48
N LEU A 108 -20.71 -0.74 -4.80
CA LEU A 108 -20.47 0.42 -5.64
C LEU A 108 -21.13 0.22 -7.02
N ALA A 109 -20.81 -0.87 -7.71
CA ALA A 109 -21.33 -1.18 -9.04
C ALA A 109 -22.86 -1.16 -9.09
N ARG A 110 -23.52 -1.78 -8.11
CA ARG A 110 -24.98 -1.74 -7.98
C ARG A 110 -25.52 -0.32 -7.81
N SER A 111 -24.84 0.50 -7.01
CA SER A 111 -25.29 1.88 -6.73
C SER A 111 -25.12 2.81 -7.92
N ILE A 112 -24.10 2.62 -8.74
CA ILE A 112 -23.82 3.46 -9.92
C ILE A 112 -24.37 2.87 -11.23
N GLY A 113 -25.09 1.73 -11.17
CA GLY A 113 -25.73 1.13 -12.34
C GLY A 113 -24.78 0.44 -13.32
N TYR A 114 -23.65 -0.06 -12.85
CA TYR A 114 -22.65 -0.77 -13.67
C TYR A 114 -22.54 -2.24 -13.26
N ASP A 115 -22.02 -3.08 -14.16
CA ASP A 115 -21.64 -4.44 -13.83
C ASP A 115 -20.39 -4.48 -12.94
N SER A 116 -20.38 -5.35 -11.93
CA SER A 116 -19.28 -5.42 -10.96
C SER A 116 -17.94 -5.86 -11.58
N SER A 117 -17.99 -6.72 -12.62
CA SER A 117 -16.79 -7.12 -13.36
C SER A 117 -16.24 -5.99 -14.22
N PHE A 118 -17.12 -5.13 -14.72
CA PHE A 118 -16.73 -3.94 -15.46
C PHE A 118 -16.04 -2.91 -14.56
N VAL A 119 -16.62 -2.60 -13.39
CA VAL A 119 -16.03 -1.69 -12.40
C VAL A 119 -14.68 -2.23 -11.90
N SER A 120 -14.58 -3.54 -11.67
CA SER A 120 -13.31 -4.19 -11.32
C SER A 120 -12.24 -4.03 -12.40
N ARG A 121 -12.61 -4.11 -13.69
CA ARG A 121 -11.67 -3.90 -14.81
C ARG A 121 -11.26 -2.45 -15.00
N ILE A 122 -12.13 -1.48 -14.72
CA ILE A 122 -11.75 -0.06 -14.66
C ILE A 122 -10.73 0.14 -13.54
N ARG A 123 -10.97 -0.41 -12.36
CA ARG A 123 -10.07 -0.34 -11.22
C ARG A 123 -8.66 -0.87 -11.53
N THR A 124 -8.56 -1.93 -12.32
CA THR A 124 -7.27 -2.55 -12.71
C THR A 124 -6.64 -1.95 -13.97
N GLY A 125 -7.24 -0.91 -14.55
CA GLY A 125 -6.77 -0.31 -15.81
C GLY A 125 -6.96 -1.18 -17.06
N SER A 126 -7.56 -2.38 -16.90
CA SER A 126 -7.77 -3.29 -18.05
C SER A 126 -8.95 -2.90 -18.93
N ARG A 127 -9.72 -1.88 -18.54
CA ARG A 127 -10.80 -1.30 -19.35
C ARG A 127 -11.06 0.14 -18.94
N ASN A 128 -11.35 0.99 -19.94
CA ASN A 128 -11.74 2.37 -19.72
C ASN A 128 -13.26 2.52 -19.71
N PRO A 129 -13.83 3.41 -18.87
CA PRO A 129 -15.25 3.71 -18.93
C PRO A 129 -15.57 4.42 -20.24
N SER A 130 -16.64 4.02 -20.91
CA SER A 130 -17.09 4.63 -22.18
C SER A 130 -17.53 6.10 -22.01
N LYS A 131 -17.99 6.45 -20.80
CA LYS A 131 -18.40 7.79 -20.38
C LYS A 131 -17.66 8.15 -19.07
N PRO A 132 -16.40 8.57 -19.16
CA PRO A 132 -15.57 8.73 -18.00
C PRO A 132 -16.05 9.82 -17.04
N LYS A 133 -16.61 10.92 -17.55
CA LYS A 133 -17.18 12.00 -16.70
C LYS A 133 -18.37 11.50 -15.88
N GLU A 134 -19.32 10.79 -16.50
CA GLU A 134 -20.48 10.20 -15.81
C GLU A 134 -20.03 9.13 -14.78
N PHE A 135 -19.00 8.36 -15.10
CA PHE A 135 -18.44 7.39 -14.16
C PHE A 135 -17.84 8.06 -12.93
N ILE A 136 -16.98 9.10 -13.13
CA ILE A 136 -16.35 9.86 -12.05
C ILE A 136 -17.41 10.52 -11.15
N GLU A 137 -18.40 11.17 -11.76
CA GLU A 137 -19.50 11.82 -11.04
C GLU A 137 -20.31 10.82 -10.20
N SER A 138 -20.63 9.68 -10.77
CA SER A 138 -21.38 8.61 -10.08
C SER A 138 -20.60 8.02 -8.91
N VAL A 139 -19.29 7.79 -9.09
CA VAL A 139 -18.39 7.31 -8.03
C VAL A 139 -18.28 8.35 -6.93
N SER A 140 -18.02 9.62 -7.26
CA SER A 140 -17.88 10.70 -6.27
C SER A 140 -19.17 10.89 -5.46
N SER A 141 -20.32 10.88 -6.14
CA SER A 141 -21.63 10.99 -5.47
C SER A 141 -21.90 9.80 -4.52
N PHE A 142 -21.52 8.59 -4.92
CA PHE A 142 -21.62 7.42 -4.05
C PHE A 142 -20.74 7.56 -2.79
N ILE A 143 -19.51 8.05 -2.95
CA ILE A 143 -18.59 8.26 -1.83
C ILE A 143 -19.16 9.30 -0.85
N VAL A 144 -19.58 10.44 -1.36
CA VAL A 144 -20.18 11.51 -0.53
C VAL A 144 -21.42 11.01 0.22
N ALA A 145 -22.25 10.17 -0.40
CA ALA A 145 -23.45 9.65 0.23
C ALA A 145 -23.18 8.56 1.29
N LYS A 146 -22.14 7.74 1.13
CA LYS A 146 -21.91 6.54 1.95
C LYS A 146 -20.72 6.62 2.89
N TYR A 147 -19.74 7.49 2.59
CA TYR A 147 -18.46 7.57 3.30
C TYR A 147 -18.22 8.98 3.85
N SER A 148 -19.24 9.56 4.51
CA SER A 148 -19.20 10.91 5.11
C SER A 148 -18.95 10.91 6.62
N SER A 149 -18.58 9.78 7.23
CA SER A 149 -18.16 9.77 8.64
C SER A 149 -16.88 10.61 8.83
N PRO A 150 -16.63 11.15 10.03
CA PRO A 150 -15.42 11.93 10.29
C PRO A 150 -14.13 11.20 9.91
N ASP A 151 -14.03 9.89 10.22
CA ASP A 151 -12.87 9.09 9.92
C ASP A 151 -12.66 8.90 8.40
N ASN A 152 -13.75 8.66 7.67
CA ASN A 152 -13.69 8.55 6.21
C ASN A 152 -13.30 9.87 5.55
N LYS A 153 -13.86 10.99 6.01
CA LYS A 153 -13.50 12.34 5.53
C LYS A 153 -12.03 12.63 5.78
N LYS A 154 -11.51 12.28 6.97
CA LYS A 154 -10.09 12.43 7.31
C LYS A 154 -9.21 11.58 6.38
N ALA A 155 -9.59 10.33 6.15
CA ALA A 155 -8.87 9.45 5.23
C ALA A 155 -8.86 9.99 3.79
N VAL A 156 -9.99 10.54 3.33
CA VAL A 156 -10.10 11.15 2.01
C VAL A 156 -9.34 12.46 1.93
N SER A 157 -9.38 13.34 2.96
CA SER A 157 -8.64 14.62 2.95
C SER A 157 -7.13 14.39 2.79
N ILE A 158 -6.60 13.38 3.46
CA ILE A 158 -5.19 12.96 3.30
C ILE A 158 -4.95 12.42 1.88
N LEU A 159 -5.85 11.54 1.38
CA LEU A 159 -5.71 10.90 0.07
C LEU A 159 -5.69 11.92 -1.07
N ILE A 160 -6.58 12.92 -1.03
CA ILE A 160 -6.71 13.92 -2.10
C ILE A 160 -5.97 15.22 -1.81
N ASN A 161 -5.20 15.24 -0.71
CA ASN A 161 -4.41 16.39 -0.24
C ASN A 161 -5.21 17.70 -0.16
N CYS A 162 -6.29 17.69 0.64
CA CYS A 162 -7.12 18.88 0.87
C CYS A 162 -7.40 19.09 2.37
N GLU A 163 -7.85 20.29 2.73
CA GLU A 163 -8.24 20.58 4.10
C GLU A 163 -9.51 19.80 4.48
N LEU A 164 -9.55 19.29 5.71
CA LEU A 164 -10.69 18.50 6.21
C LEU A 164 -11.99 19.30 6.21
N GLU A 165 -11.89 20.61 6.46
CA GLU A 165 -12.99 21.56 6.47
C GLU A 165 -13.71 21.63 5.11
N ASP A 166 -13.00 21.50 4.00
CA ASP A 166 -13.57 21.49 2.65
C ASP A 166 -14.50 20.28 2.42
N LEU A 167 -14.28 19.17 3.13
CA LEU A 167 -15.10 17.97 3.03
C LEU A 167 -16.36 18.00 3.92
N ASN A 168 -16.54 19.05 4.72
CA ASN A 168 -17.74 19.21 5.54
C ASN A 168 -18.96 19.66 4.71
N ASP A 169 -18.73 20.36 3.61
CA ASP A 169 -19.74 20.65 2.61
C ASP A 169 -19.80 19.54 1.56
N SER A 170 -20.97 18.91 1.40
CA SER A 170 -21.14 17.78 0.48
C SER A 170 -20.87 18.14 -0.98
N SER A 171 -21.15 19.39 -1.39
CA SER A 171 -20.90 19.87 -2.75
C SER A 171 -19.42 20.07 -2.99
N LYS A 172 -18.70 20.66 -2.03
CA LYS A 172 -17.24 20.81 -2.08
C LYS A 172 -16.55 19.45 -2.04
N TYR A 173 -17.01 18.54 -1.18
CA TYR A 173 -16.48 17.17 -1.10
C TYR A 173 -16.61 16.46 -2.45
N ASN A 174 -17.79 16.54 -3.09
CA ASN A 174 -18.01 15.94 -4.41
C ASN A 174 -17.08 16.55 -5.47
N LEU A 175 -16.98 17.87 -5.51
CA LEU A 175 -16.12 18.60 -6.45
C LEU A 175 -14.64 18.20 -6.29
N LYS A 176 -14.12 18.18 -5.07
CA LYS A 176 -12.72 17.78 -4.79
C LYS A 176 -12.43 16.36 -5.23
N LEU A 177 -13.36 15.43 -4.98
CA LEU A 177 -13.23 14.05 -5.47
C LEU A 177 -13.24 13.95 -6.98
N MET A 178 -14.15 14.68 -7.65
CA MET A 178 -14.22 14.71 -9.12
C MET A 178 -12.95 15.30 -9.73
N GLU A 179 -12.44 16.39 -9.19
CA GLU A 179 -11.18 17.00 -9.61
C GLU A 179 -10.04 15.99 -9.48
N TRP A 180 -9.89 15.40 -8.30
CA TRP A 180 -8.80 14.46 -8.03
C TRP A 180 -8.87 13.20 -8.90
N LEU A 181 -10.06 12.62 -9.13
CA LEU A 181 -10.24 11.48 -10.03
C LEU A 181 -9.96 11.83 -11.49
N SER A 182 -10.08 13.10 -11.87
CA SER A 182 -9.94 13.58 -13.25
C SER A 182 -8.56 14.11 -13.60
N THR A 183 -7.76 14.50 -12.61
CA THR A 183 -6.48 15.19 -12.80
C THR A 183 -5.28 14.25 -12.61
N ASN A 184 -4.17 14.59 -13.26
CA ASN A 184 -2.85 14.09 -12.89
C ASN A 184 -2.54 14.65 -11.50
N SER A 185 -2.75 13.86 -10.48
CA SER A 185 -2.59 14.31 -9.09
C SER A 185 -1.14 14.67 -8.77
N VAL A 186 -0.96 15.71 -7.98
CA VAL A 186 0.22 15.89 -7.12
C VAL A 186 0.48 14.55 -6.41
N PRO A 187 1.73 14.07 -6.29
CA PRO A 187 2.02 12.74 -5.77
C PRO A 187 1.34 12.54 -4.41
N THR A 188 0.27 11.76 -4.41
CA THR A 188 -0.34 11.26 -3.18
C THR A 188 0.70 10.45 -2.45
N HIS A 189 0.77 10.63 -1.14
CA HIS A 189 1.70 9.87 -0.29
C HIS A 189 1.53 8.36 -0.56
N ASN A 190 2.56 7.76 -1.15
CA ASN A 190 2.50 6.37 -1.59
C ASN A 190 2.91 5.44 -0.43
N TYR A 191 1.96 5.16 0.46
CA TYR A 191 2.17 4.31 1.64
C TYR A 191 2.78 2.94 1.31
N ILE A 192 2.49 2.37 0.14
CA ILE A 192 3.11 1.11 -0.27
C ILE A 192 4.58 1.31 -0.60
N ASN A 193 4.92 2.41 -1.29
CA ASN A 193 6.31 2.73 -1.59
C ASN A 193 7.11 2.95 -0.30
N ASP A 194 6.55 3.65 0.66
CA ASP A 194 7.22 3.89 1.94
C ASP A 194 7.41 2.60 2.73
N PHE A 195 6.38 1.76 2.80
CA PHE A 195 6.47 0.44 3.42
C PHE A 195 7.57 -0.43 2.76
N LEU A 196 7.61 -0.45 1.43
CA LEU A 196 8.62 -1.22 0.69
C LEU A 196 10.02 -0.63 0.84
N ASN A 197 10.16 0.70 0.80
CA ASN A 197 11.43 1.38 1.04
C ASN A 197 11.95 1.16 2.47
N ASN A 198 11.06 1.19 3.45
CA ASN A 198 11.42 0.90 4.83
C ASN A 198 11.85 -0.56 5.00
N LEU A 199 11.19 -1.51 4.33
CA LEU A 199 11.68 -2.89 4.28
C LEU A 199 13.04 -3.01 3.57
N ASP A 200 13.25 -2.30 2.45
CA ASP A 200 14.49 -2.33 1.69
C ASP A 200 15.67 -1.82 2.51
N THR A 201 15.49 -0.68 3.17
CA THR A 201 16.55 0.00 3.92
C THR A 201 16.75 -0.55 5.33
N PHE A 202 15.76 -1.25 5.90
CA PHE A 202 15.82 -1.75 7.27
C PHE A 202 16.96 -2.74 7.46
N ASP A 203 17.82 -2.48 8.45
CA ASP A 203 18.90 -3.37 8.89
C ASP A 203 18.65 -3.83 10.32
N LEU A 204 18.32 -5.12 10.47
CA LEU A 204 18.02 -5.71 11.77
C LEU A 204 19.22 -5.64 12.72
N ASN A 205 20.44 -5.81 12.21
CA ASN A 205 21.65 -5.78 13.05
C ASN A 205 21.93 -4.38 13.58
N GLN A 206 21.74 -3.34 12.74
CA GLN A 206 21.84 -1.95 13.18
C GLN A 206 20.75 -1.60 14.18
N TYR A 207 19.51 -2.06 13.93
CA TYR A 207 18.40 -1.85 14.85
C TYR A 207 18.67 -2.51 16.22
N ILE A 208 19.10 -3.78 16.24
CA ILE A 208 19.48 -4.52 17.45
C ILE A 208 20.55 -3.75 18.25
N LYS A 209 21.57 -3.22 17.55
CA LYS A 209 22.61 -2.40 18.19
C LYS A 209 22.08 -1.08 18.73
N ALA A 210 21.23 -0.39 17.95
CA ALA A 210 20.68 0.91 18.35
C ALA A 210 19.82 0.83 19.61
N ILE A 211 19.08 -0.27 19.80
CA ILE A 211 18.27 -0.51 21.00
C ILE A 211 19.04 -1.27 22.09
N HIS A 212 20.33 -1.54 21.89
CA HIS A 212 21.19 -2.30 22.81
C HIS A 212 20.59 -3.69 23.19
N PHE A 213 19.95 -4.35 22.21
CA PHE A 213 19.23 -5.60 22.44
C PHE A 213 20.11 -6.72 23.00
N ASP A 214 21.35 -6.82 22.54
CA ASP A 214 22.30 -7.84 23.00
C ASP A 214 22.73 -7.64 24.45
N GLU A 215 22.74 -6.38 24.91
CA GLU A 215 23.08 -5.99 26.29
C GLU A 215 21.89 -6.16 27.24
N MET A 216 20.68 -6.26 26.72
CA MET A 216 19.49 -6.46 27.53
C MET A 216 19.56 -7.79 28.29
N LYS A 217 19.35 -7.72 29.59
CA LYS A 217 19.21 -8.90 30.45
C LYS A 217 17.77 -9.11 30.84
N VAL A 218 17.24 -10.28 30.54
CA VAL A 218 15.92 -10.65 31.04
C VAL A 218 16.00 -10.78 32.57
N PRO A 219 15.34 -9.92 33.33
CA PRO A 219 15.46 -9.95 34.79
C PRO A 219 14.85 -11.24 35.34
N PHE A 220 15.54 -11.85 36.26
CA PHE A 220 15.04 -13.01 36.98
C PHE A 220 14.63 -12.61 38.41
N VAL A 221 13.33 -12.75 38.70
CA VAL A 221 12.77 -12.49 40.02
C VAL A 221 12.13 -13.79 40.55
N PRO A 222 12.73 -14.47 41.53
CA PRO A 222 12.34 -15.84 41.92
C PRO A 222 10.89 -16.02 42.31
N PHE A 223 10.25 -15.00 42.86
CA PHE A 223 8.89 -15.05 43.42
C PHE A 223 8.03 -13.86 42.95
N TYR A 224 8.24 -13.39 41.71
CA TYR A 224 7.42 -12.30 41.21
C TYR A 224 5.97 -12.76 41.06
N LYS A 225 5.06 -12.07 41.72
CA LYS A 225 3.61 -12.27 41.58
C LYS A 225 2.95 -10.93 41.31
N GLN A 226 2.45 -10.78 40.11
CA GLN A 226 1.65 -9.60 39.73
C GLN A 226 0.28 -9.68 40.42
N ALA A 227 -0.16 -8.60 41.04
CA ALA A 227 -1.53 -8.52 41.54
C ALA A 227 -2.50 -8.22 40.41
N SER A 228 -3.72 -8.77 40.50
CA SER A 228 -4.82 -8.35 39.62
C SER A 228 -5.16 -6.89 39.87
N LYS A 229 -5.40 -6.13 38.80
CA LYS A 229 -5.61 -4.68 38.88
C LYS A 229 -6.52 -4.21 37.76
N ASN A 230 -7.34 -3.20 38.03
CA ASN A 230 -8.15 -2.52 37.01
C ASN A 230 -7.52 -1.20 36.63
N TYR A 231 -7.75 -0.83 35.37
CA TYR A 231 -7.28 0.39 34.74
C TYR A 231 -8.47 1.06 34.03
N TYR A 232 -8.55 2.37 34.06
CA TYR A 232 -9.65 3.12 33.48
C TYR A 232 -9.14 4.17 32.50
N GLY A 233 -9.74 4.20 31.32
CA GLY A 233 -9.31 5.08 30.23
C GLY A 233 -7.99 4.67 29.57
N ILE A 234 -7.64 5.38 28.51
CA ILE A 234 -6.48 5.07 27.64
C ILE A 234 -5.16 5.17 28.39
N GLU A 235 -4.97 6.21 29.19
CA GLU A 235 -3.70 6.47 29.88
C GLU A 235 -3.38 5.37 30.93
N GLU A 236 -4.40 4.86 31.59
CA GLU A 236 -4.20 3.74 32.51
C GLU A 236 -4.11 2.41 31.74
N MET A 237 -4.81 2.25 30.61
CA MET A 237 -4.68 1.09 29.76
C MET A 237 -3.23 0.90 29.30
N LYS A 238 -2.56 1.98 28.84
CA LYS A 238 -1.14 1.98 28.47
C LYS A 238 -0.25 1.45 29.61
N LYS A 239 -0.53 1.87 30.85
CA LYS A 239 0.17 1.34 32.04
C LYS A 239 -0.12 -0.14 32.26
N GLY A 240 -1.37 -0.55 32.03
CA GLY A 240 -1.79 -1.95 32.11
C GLY A 240 -1.08 -2.85 31.10
N GLU A 241 -0.88 -2.38 29.86
CA GLU A 241 -0.07 -3.09 28.87
C GLU A 241 1.38 -3.30 29.32
N LEU A 242 2.02 -2.26 29.84
CA LEU A 242 3.39 -2.36 30.35
C LEU A 242 3.48 -3.30 31.56
N ASP A 243 2.49 -3.28 32.45
CA ASP A 243 2.40 -4.20 33.59
C ASP A 243 2.18 -5.66 33.12
N PHE A 244 1.40 -5.88 32.04
CA PHE A 244 1.24 -7.19 31.40
C PHE A 244 2.57 -7.72 30.86
N PHE A 245 3.29 -6.93 30.09
CA PHE A 245 4.59 -7.34 29.54
C PHE A 245 5.60 -7.59 30.65
N LYS A 246 5.66 -6.72 31.65
CA LYS A 246 6.51 -6.91 32.82
C LYS A 246 6.23 -8.24 33.50
N ALA A 247 4.97 -8.55 33.77
CA ALA A 247 4.57 -9.81 34.39
C ALA A 247 4.91 -11.01 33.50
N THR A 248 4.71 -10.91 32.20
CA THR A 248 5.04 -11.94 31.22
C THR A 248 6.55 -12.22 31.17
N VAL A 249 7.38 -11.17 31.09
CA VAL A 249 8.84 -11.30 31.03
C VAL A 249 9.41 -11.87 32.31
N LEU A 250 8.93 -11.44 33.49
CA LEU A 250 9.40 -11.90 34.80
C LEU A 250 8.89 -13.30 35.18
N SER A 251 7.87 -13.83 34.52
CA SER A 251 7.33 -15.17 34.75
C SER A 251 8.31 -16.27 34.32
N LYS A 252 8.11 -17.50 34.76
CA LYS A 252 8.84 -18.69 34.29
C LYS A 252 8.23 -19.34 33.04
N SER A 253 7.07 -18.87 32.59
CA SER A 253 6.38 -19.44 31.44
C SER A 253 7.15 -19.20 30.15
N THR A 254 7.18 -20.23 29.31
CA THR A 254 7.69 -20.20 27.91
C THR A 254 6.56 -20.28 26.89
N GLU A 255 5.31 -20.19 27.35
CA GLU A 255 4.16 -20.23 26.45
C GLU A 255 4.10 -18.99 25.56
N PRO A 256 3.59 -19.15 24.31
CA PRO A 256 3.43 -18.02 23.42
C PRO A 256 2.49 -16.95 23.98
N VAL A 257 2.68 -15.73 23.57
CA VAL A 257 1.84 -14.59 23.91
C VAL A 257 0.83 -14.37 22.81
N PHE A 258 -0.42 -14.23 23.17
CA PHE A 258 -1.49 -13.82 22.27
C PHE A 258 -1.79 -12.33 22.44
N MET A 259 -1.96 -11.62 21.33
CA MET A 259 -2.28 -10.19 21.30
C MET A 259 -3.39 -9.92 20.29
N CYS A 260 -4.44 -9.26 20.72
CA CYS A 260 -5.52 -8.80 19.86
C CYS A 260 -6.03 -7.45 20.39
N SER A 261 -5.95 -6.42 19.57
CA SER A 261 -6.46 -5.09 19.92
C SER A 261 -7.01 -4.41 18.66
N ASP A 262 -8.20 -3.87 18.77
CA ASP A 262 -8.83 -2.99 17.77
C ASP A 262 -8.92 -1.54 18.26
N MET A 263 -8.15 -1.20 19.31
CA MET A 263 -8.01 0.16 19.80
C MET A 263 -7.40 1.08 18.73
N PRO A 264 -7.79 2.37 18.68
CA PRO A 264 -7.27 3.32 17.70
C PRO A 264 -5.75 3.47 17.76
N MET A 265 -5.10 3.46 16.59
CA MET A 265 -3.64 3.62 16.51
C MET A 265 -3.20 5.05 16.88
N GLU A 266 -4.02 6.06 16.59
CA GLU A 266 -3.69 7.47 16.85
C GLU A 266 -3.44 7.73 18.34
N ASP A 267 -4.32 7.23 19.20
CA ASP A 267 -4.21 7.39 20.65
C ASP A 267 -2.95 6.72 21.23
N MET A 268 -2.45 5.67 20.53
CA MET A 268 -1.24 4.96 20.90
C MET A 268 0.03 5.62 20.35
N ALA A 269 -0.05 6.18 19.14
CA ALA A 269 1.09 6.77 18.43
C ALA A 269 1.45 8.19 18.91
N GLN A 270 0.52 8.93 19.50
CA GLN A 270 0.77 10.30 19.99
C GLN A 270 1.74 10.34 21.18
N ASP A 271 1.83 9.27 21.96
CA ASP A 271 2.73 9.17 23.11
C ASP A 271 4.05 8.47 22.73
N VAL A 272 5.03 9.27 22.28
CA VAL A 272 6.36 8.78 21.88
C VAL A 272 7.07 8.02 23.02
N GLU A 273 6.90 8.44 24.27
CA GLU A 273 7.54 7.78 25.43
C GLU A 273 6.87 6.44 25.73
N PHE A 274 5.56 6.33 25.58
CA PHE A 274 4.88 5.06 25.67
C PHE A 274 5.35 4.12 24.54
N GLY A 275 5.42 4.60 23.31
CA GLY A 275 5.88 3.83 22.16
C GLY A 275 7.27 3.21 22.39
N LYS A 276 8.23 3.97 22.90
CA LYS A 276 9.57 3.47 23.27
C LYS A 276 9.51 2.38 24.35
N LYS A 277 8.75 2.60 25.43
CA LYS A 277 8.59 1.63 26.51
C LYS A 277 7.90 0.36 26.04
N TRP A 278 6.92 0.49 25.17
CA TRP A 278 6.19 -0.62 24.57
C TRP A 278 7.11 -1.47 23.68
N MET A 279 7.87 -0.84 22.78
CA MET A 279 8.86 -1.52 21.93
C MET A 279 9.94 -2.22 22.77
N PHE A 280 10.41 -1.59 23.85
CA PHE A 280 11.33 -2.23 24.79
C PHE A 280 10.71 -3.47 25.45
N ALA A 281 9.45 -3.39 25.86
CA ALA A 281 8.74 -4.51 26.47
C ALA A 281 8.54 -5.69 25.51
N ILE A 282 8.22 -5.41 24.24
CA ILE A 282 8.18 -6.40 23.16
C ILE A 282 9.58 -7.03 22.96
N ALA A 283 10.62 -6.20 22.85
CA ALA A 283 11.99 -6.68 22.67
C ALA A 283 12.41 -7.62 23.81
N MET A 284 12.08 -7.30 25.06
CA MET A 284 12.32 -8.17 26.22
C MET A 284 11.54 -9.48 26.16
N THR A 285 10.31 -9.45 25.64
CA THR A 285 9.48 -10.65 25.45
C THR A 285 10.11 -11.57 24.40
N LEU A 286 10.58 -11.02 23.29
CA LEU A 286 11.30 -11.75 22.23
C LEU A 286 12.66 -12.26 22.72
N LYS A 287 13.41 -11.46 23.49
CA LYS A 287 14.69 -11.87 24.10
C LYS A 287 14.52 -13.05 25.06
N LYS A 288 13.39 -13.15 25.73
CA LYS A 288 13.02 -14.31 26.54
C LYS A 288 12.74 -15.58 25.70
N GLY A 289 12.65 -15.46 24.37
CA GLY A 289 12.37 -16.56 23.45
C GLY A 289 10.87 -16.86 23.28
N LEU A 290 9.98 -15.93 23.69
CA LEU A 290 8.55 -16.13 23.53
C LEU A 290 8.12 -15.80 22.09
N HIS A 291 7.14 -16.57 21.58
CA HIS A 291 6.51 -16.33 20.30
C HIS A 291 5.26 -15.48 20.48
N LEU A 292 5.05 -14.51 19.58
CA LEU A 292 3.88 -13.61 19.60
C LEU A 292 2.89 -14.02 18.50
N ASN A 293 1.66 -14.35 18.87
CA ASN A 293 0.53 -14.52 17.97
C ASN A 293 -0.33 -13.26 18.01
N ILE A 294 -0.38 -12.52 16.90
CA ILE A 294 -1.03 -11.20 16.86
C ILE A 294 -2.16 -11.19 15.87
N ILE A 295 -3.35 -10.80 16.31
CA ILE A 295 -4.46 -10.50 15.42
C ILE A 295 -4.50 -9.00 15.21
N HIS A 296 -4.21 -8.58 13.97
CA HIS A 296 -4.29 -7.19 13.54
C HIS A 296 -5.71 -6.83 13.12
N ASN A 297 -6.18 -5.67 13.55
CA ASN A 297 -7.35 -5.06 12.98
C ASN A 297 -6.97 -4.35 11.67
N LEU A 298 -7.41 -4.91 10.54
CA LEU A 298 -7.16 -4.39 9.19
C LEU A 298 -8.38 -3.68 8.59
N ASP A 299 -9.49 -3.63 9.32
CA ASP A 299 -10.70 -2.90 8.94
C ASP A 299 -10.57 -1.41 9.31
N ARG A 300 -9.46 -0.83 8.91
CA ARG A 300 -9.10 0.58 9.11
C ARG A 300 -8.92 1.25 7.76
N PRO A 301 -8.91 2.59 7.68
CA PRO A 301 -8.42 3.32 6.53
C PRO A 301 -7.05 2.78 6.08
N PHE A 302 -6.79 2.81 4.78
CA PHE A 302 -5.59 2.15 4.23
C PHE A 302 -4.29 2.72 4.79
N ASN A 303 -4.23 4.04 4.96
CA ASN A 303 -3.10 4.75 5.58
C ASN A 303 -2.81 4.28 7.01
N GLU A 304 -3.83 4.16 7.85
CA GLU A 304 -3.67 3.67 9.23
C GLU A 304 -3.22 2.20 9.26
N MET A 305 -3.78 1.38 8.36
CA MET A 305 -3.35 -0.02 8.21
C MET A 305 -1.87 -0.09 7.84
N MET A 306 -1.43 0.71 6.88
CA MET A 306 -0.04 0.70 6.43
C MET A 306 0.92 1.22 7.51
N LEU A 307 0.57 2.32 8.18
CA LEU A 307 1.34 2.85 9.31
C LEU A 307 1.48 1.80 10.43
N GLY A 308 0.38 1.11 10.73
CA GLY A 308 0.39 0.02 11.70
C GLY A 308 1.33 -1.11 11.29
N LEU A 309 1.25 -1.60 10.07
CA LEU A 309 2.11 -2.69 9.56
C LEU A 309 3.59 -2.27 9.50
N GLU A 310 3.86 -1.04 9.11
CA GLU A 310 5.21 -0.47 9.04
C GLU A 310 5.89 -0.44 10.41
N SER A 311 5.16 -0.04 11.45
CA SER A 311 5.67 -0.03 12.83
C SER A 311 6.07 -1.42 13.36
N TRP A 312 5.51 -2.50 12.76
CA TRP A 312 5.81 -3.88 13.13
C TRP A 312 6.96 -4.51 12.33
N ILE A 313 7.51 -3.83 11.29
CA ILE A 313 8.61 -4.37 10.48
C ILE A 313 9.76 -4.90 11.34
N PRO A 314 10.31 -4.16 12.35
CA PRO A 314 11.41 -4.66 13.16
C PRO A 314 11.09 -5.98 13.88
N ILE A 315 9.84 -6.12 14.29
CA ILE A 315 9.34 -7.27 15.04
C ILE A 315 9.13 -8.47 14.11
N TYR A 316 8.55 -8.27 12.92
CA TYR A 316 8.42 -9.32 11.92
C TYR A 316 9.76 -9.88 11.48
N MET A 317 10.79 -9.03 11.39
CA MET A 317 12.14 -9.43 11.02
C MET A 317 12.79 -10.39 12.01
N THR A 318 12.29 -10.49 13.26
CA THR A 318 12.82 -11.45 14.26
C THR A 318 12.42 -12.90 13.97
N GLY A 319 11.35 -13.13 13.19
CA GLY A 319 10.78 -14.44 12.95
C GLY A 319 10.02 -15.06 14.14
N GLN A 320 9.90 -14.34 15.27
CA GLN A 320 9.21 -14.81 16.47
C GLN A 320 7.75 -14.31 16.55
N VAL A 321 7.18 -13.90 15.42
CA VAL A 321 5.83 -13.34 15.36
C VAL A 321 5.03 -13.99 14.23
N SER A 322 3.78 -14.35 14.54
CA SER A 322 2.81 -14.81 13.56
C SER A 322 1.65 -13.81 13.49
N PRO A 323 1.56 -13.02 12.42
CA PRO A 323 0.50 -12.06 12.23
C PRO A 323 -0.73 -12.71 11.59
N TYR A 324 -1.90 -12.41 12.15
CA TYR A 324 -3.21 -12.89 11.71
C TYR A 324 -4.17 -11.73 11.52
N TYR A 325 -5.31 -11.99 10.89
CA TYR A 325 -6.48 -11.12 10.85
C TYR A 325 -7.76 -11.95 10.92
N LEU A 326 -8.84 -11.34 11.36
CA LEU A 326 -10.16 -11.94 11.34
C LEU A 326 -10.92 -11.52 10.07
N LYS A 327 -11.57 -12.49 9.42
CA LYS A 327 -12.52 -12.21 8.33
C LYS A 327 -13.89 -11.98 8.97
N GLY A 328 -14.51 -10.85 8.72
CA GLY A 328 -15.85 -10.57 9.23
C GLY A 328 -16.31 -9.16 8.92
N ILE A 329 -17.52 -8.85 9.35
CA ILE A 329 -18.04 -7.48 9.32
C ILE A 329 -17.47 -6.78 10.56
N PRO A 330 -16.79 -5.63 10.40
CA PRO A 330 -16.26 -4.90 11.55
C PRO A 330 -17.37 -4.50 12.50
N ASN A 331 -17.15 -4.69 13.79
CA ASN A 331 -18.01 -4.09 14.79
C ASN A 331 -17.53 -2.65 15.03
N SER A 332 -18.27 -1.70 14.50
CA SER A 332 -17.95 -0.28 14.64
C SER A 332 -18.35 0.31 16.00
N THR A 333 -18.98 -0.47 16.86
CA THR A 333 -19.53 0.01 18.14
C THR A 333 -18.59 -0.25 19.30
N TYR A 334 -17.94 -1.42 19.30
CA TYR A 334 -17.07 -1.84 20.41
C TYR A 334 -15.63 -1.99 19.95
N CYS A 335 -14.71 -1.52 20.79
CA CYS A 335 -13.30 -1.79 20.66
C CYS A 335 -12.89 -2.78 21.76
N HIS A 336 -12.15 -3.82 21.38
CA HIS A 336 -11.71 -4.89 22.27
C HIS A 336 -10.21 -4.85 22.49
N PHE A 337 -9.83 -5.24 23.69
CA PHE A 337 -8.44 -5.36 24.07
C PHE A 337 -8.26 -6.70 24.79
N ASN A 338 -7.38 -7.56 24.29
CA ASN A 338 -7.15 -8.88 24.87
C ASN A 338 -5.73 -9.39 24.60
N TYR A 339 -4.87 -9.33 25.62
CA TYR A 339 -3.55 -9.93 25.58
C TYR A 339 -3.48 -11.04 26.62
N VAL A 340 -2.90 -12.18 26.25
CA VAL A 340 -2.81 -13.35 27.10
C VAL A 340 -1.42 -13.95 27.01
N SER A 341 -0.83 -14.26 28.16
CA SER A 341 0.42 -15.03 28.29
C SER A 341 0.20 -16.27 29.17
N GLY A 342 1.26 -17.03 29.42
CA GLY A 342 1.14 -18.22 30.25
C GLY A 342 0.77 -17.97 31.74
N THR A 343 0.83 -16.73 32.22
CA THR A 343 0.65 -16.41 33.64
C THR A 343 -0.30 -15.25 33.92
N VAL A 344 -0.53 -14.39 32.96
CA VAL A 344 -1.39 -13.22 33.12
C VAL A 344 -2.19 -12.97 31.83
N ALA A 345 -3.34 -12.33 31.99
CA ALA A 345 -4.12 -11.78 30.88
C ALA A 345 -4.46 -10.32 31.18
N ILE A 346 -4.51 -9.48 30.15
CA ILE A 346 -5.13 -8.16 30.25
C ILE A 346 -6.25 -8.09 29.23
N THR A 347 -7.43 -7.71 29.66
CA THR A 347 -8.62 -7.67 28.83
C THR A 347 -9.48 -6.46 29.17
N GLY A 348 -10.21 -5.97 28.18
CA GLY A 348 -11.14 -4.88 28.34
C GLY A 348 -11.90 -4.59 27.05
N GLU A 349 -12.85 -3.71 27.17
CA GLU A 349 -13.61 -3.20 26.05
C GLU A 349 -14.01 -1.75 26.30
N CYS A 350 -14.24 -1.02 25.23
CA CYS A 350 -14.82 0.31 25.27
C CYS A 350 -15.74 0.52 24.06
N ILE A 351 -16.51 1.60 24.09
CA ILE A 351 -17.29 2.03 22.95
C ILE A 351 -16.38 2.87 22.03
N SER A 352 -16.43 2.63 20.74
CA SER A 352 -15.67 3.39 19.74
C SER A 352 -15.97 4.89 19.86
N GLY A 353 -14.92 5.71 19.93
CA GLY A 353 -15.02 7.15 20.19
C GLY A 353 -15.13 7.55 21.69
N TYR A 354 -15.29 6.58 22.59
CA TYR A 354 -15.36 6.80 24.04
C TYR A 354 -14.29 6.01 24.80
N HIS A 355 -13.07 5.97 24.26
CA HIS A 355 -11.97 5.15 24.78
C HIS A 355 -11.54 5.51 26.19
N ASN A 356 -11.76 6.77 26.61
CA ASN A 356 -11.48 7.24 27.97
C ASN A 356 -12.43 6.67 29.02
N GLU A 357 -13.55 6.12 28.61
CA GLU A 357 -14.53 5.45 29.51
C GLU A 357 -14.30 3.94 29.58
N GLY A 358 -13.30 3.42 28.89
CA GLY A 358 -12.97 2.01 28.87
C GLY A 358 -12.45 1.51 30.20
N LYS A 359 -12.78 0.24 30.53
CA LYS A 359 -12.24 -0.47 31.69
C LYS A 359 -11.43 -1.67 31.24
N TYR A 360 -10.22 -1.79 31.76
CA TYR A 360 -9.27 -2.85 31.45
C TYR A 360 -8.85 -3.55 32.73
N SER A 361 -8.75 -4.87 32.71
CA SER A 361 -8.43 -5.68 33.88
C SER A 361 -7.22 -6.55 33.62
N LEU A 362 -6.16 -6.36 34.38
CA LEU A 362 -5.02 -7.26 34.43
C LEU A 362 -5.33 -8.39 35.44
N ILE A 363 -5.26 -9.62 34.99
CA ILE A 363 -5.74 -10.81 35.65
C ILE A 363 -4.58 -11.79 35.85
N ASN A 364 -4.40 -12.31 37.05
CA ASN A 364 -3.40 -13.33 37.39
C ASN A 364 -4.01 -14.60 38.01
N ASN A 365 -5.32 -14.63 38.18
CA ASN A 365 -6.00 -15.83 38.63
C ASN A 365 -5.86 -16.95 37.61
N LYS A 366 -5.38 -18.11 38.04
CA LYS A 366 -5.04 -19.24 37.18
C LYS A 366 -6.21 -19.74 36.31
N ASN A 367 -7.41 -19.80 36.92
CA ASN A 367 -8.60 -20.27 36.21
C ASN A 367 -9.08 -19.23 35.16
N GLU A 368 -9.02 -17.96 35.52
CA GLU A 368 -9.38 -16.88 34.60
C GLU A 368 -8.38 -16.76 33.43
N VAL A 369 -7.08 -16.84 33.72
CA VAL A 369 -6.05 -16.87 32.67
C VAL A 369 -6.27 -18.06 31.72
N ALA A 370 -6.60 -19.25 32.25
CA ALA A 370 -6.92 -20.42 31.45
C ALA A 370 -8.17 -20.19 30.58
N TYR A 371 -9.19 -19.50 31.08
CA TYR A 371 -10.35 -19.09 30.29
C TYR A 371 -9.95 -18.17 29.11
N TYR A 372 -9.16 -17.13 29.39
CA TYR A 372 -8.71 -16.20 28.34
C TYR A 372 -7.76 -16.87 27.33
N LYS A 373 -6.97 -17.85 27.74
CA LYS A 373 -6.19 -18.71 26.81
C LYS A 373 -7.12 -19.47 25.87
N THR A 374 -8.15 -20.12 26.40
CA THR A 374 -9.15 -20.83 25.58
C THR A 374 -9.84 -19.87 24.61
N LYS A 375 -10.18 -18.65 25.06
CA LYS A 375 -10.75 -17.61 24.19
C LYS A 375 -9.77 -17.20 23.08
N ALA A 376 -8.49 -17.00 23.41
CA ALA A 376 -7.43 -16.69 22.45
C ALA A 376 -7.27 -17.79 21.40
N ASP A 377 -7.24 -19.06 21.82
CA ASP A 377 -7.17 -20.22 20.92
C ASP A 377 -8.38 -20.30 19.98
N CYS A 378 -9.57 -19.98 20.50
CA CYS A 378 -10.79 -19.91 19.67
C CYS A 378 -10.72 -18.79 18.62
N LEU A 379 -10.15 -17.63 18.97
CA LEU A 379 -9.93 -16.53 18.04
C LEU A 379 -8.90 -16.90 16.97
N LEU A 380 -7.77 -17.50 17.38
CA LEU A 380 -6.72 -17.95 16.44
C LEU A 380 -7.23 -19.00 15.46
N LYS A 381 -8.08 -19.94 15.91
CA LYS A 381 -8.72 -20.92 15.02
C LYS A 381 -9.62 -20.29 13.96
N LYS A 382 -10.21 -19.12 14.22
CA LYS A 382 -11.03 -18.35 13.27
C LYS A 382 -10.20 -17.37 12.45
N ALA A 383 -9.00 -17.03 12.92
CA ALA A 383 -8.13 -16.07 12.25
C ALA A 383 -7.50 -16.69 10.99
N THR A 384 -7.19 -15.81 10.05
CA THR A 384 -6.46 -16.15 8.84
C THR A 384 -5.08 -15.53 8.94
N PRO A 385 -3.99 -16.21 8.54
CA PRO A 385 -2.68 -15.59 8.47
C PRO A 385 -2.72 -14.33 7.59
N LEU A 386 -2.19 -13.23 8.10
CA LEU A 386 -2.00 -12.00 7.35
C LEU A 386 -0.93 -12.19 6.29
N MET A 387 0.17 -12.76 6.73
CA MET A 387 1.29 -13.18 5.92
C MET A 387 1.99 -14.38 6.58
N GLU A 388 2.67 -15.16 5.77
CA GLU A 388 3.61 -16.19 6.22
C GLU A 388 5.03 -15.61 6.17
N ILE A 389 5.79 -15.84 7.22
CA ILE A 389 7.16 -15.31 7.36
C ILE A 389 8.12 -16.49 7.34
N TYR A 390 9.01 -16.52 6.34
CA TYR A 390 10.00 -17.58 6.18
C TYR A 390 11.41 -17.03 6.39
N ARG A 391 12.20 -17.75 7.19
CA ARG A 391 13.62 -17.52 7.43
C ARG A 391 14.39 -18.82 7.22
N ALA A 392 15.70 -18.80 7.43
CA ALA A 392 16.56 -19.98 7.26
C ALA A 392 16.07 -21.21 8.06
N GLU A 393 15.54 -21.00 9.26
CA GLU A 393 15.00 -22.05 10.12
C GLU A 393 13.75 -22.72 9.52
N SER A 394 13.01 -22.02 8.67
CA SER A 394 11.81 -22.51 7.98
C SER A 394 12.03 -22.83 6.50
N LYS A 395 13.29 -23.02 6.07
CA LYS A 395 13.67 -23.30 4.67
C LYS A 395 12.85 -24.42 4.02
N ASN A 396 12.62 -25.51 4.73
CA ASN A 396 11.85 -26.65 4.19
C ASN A 396 10.39 -26.26 3.89
N ALA A 397 9.76 -25.48 4.78
CA ALA A 397 8.41 -24.98 4.58
C ALA A 397 8.36 -23.98 3.41
N PHE A 398 9.36 -23.12 3.29
CA PHE A 398 9.51 -22.20 2.16
C PHE A 398 9.66 -22.96 0.82
N THR A 399 10.53 -23.95 0.75
CA THR A 399 10.71 -24.80 -0.44
C THR A 399 9.39 -25.49 -0.83
N ALA A 400 8.65 -26.01 0.16
CA ALA A 400 7.34 -26.62 -0.09
C ALA A 400 6.33 -25.59 -0.63
N PHE A 401 6.31 -24.36 -0.08
CA PHE A 401 5.48 -23.26 -0.58
C PHE A 401 5.82 -22.93 -2.04
N ILE A 402 7.09 -22.70 -2.37
CA ILE A 402 7.54 -22.35 -3.73
C ILE A 402 7.19 -23.46 -4.72
N SER A 403 7.44 -24.72 -4.37
CA SER A 403 7.14 -25.88 -5.22
C SER A 403 5.63 -26.07 -5.44
N SER A 404 4.81 -25.83 -4.42
CA SER A 404 3.35 -25.86 -4.55
C SER A 404 2.81 -24.70 -5.38
N SER A 405 3.38 -23.52 -5.17
CA SER A 405 2.97 -22.29 -5.87
C SER A 405 3.24 -22.36 -7.37
N ALA A 406 4.27 -23.11 -7.80
CA ALA A 406 4.57 -23.34 -9.22
C ALA A 406 3.42 -23.99 -9.98
N LYS A 407 2.56 -24.74 -9.29
CA LYS A 407 1.39 -25.42 -9.86
C LYS A 407 0.14 -24.50 -9.95
N HIS A 408 0.18 -23.34 -9.33
CA HIS A 408 -0.95 -22.42 -9.36
C HIS A 408 -1.07 -21.72 -10.72
N ASN A 409 -2.27 -21.71 -11.28
CA ASN A 409 -2.56 -20.90 -12.46
C ASN A 409 -2.54 -19.41 -12.10
N GLY A 410 -1.86 -18.63 -12.90
CA GLY A 410 -1.80 -17.19 -12.77
C GLY A 410 -0.49 -16.63 -13.33
N ASN A 411 -0.59 -15.53 -14.02
CA ASN A 411 0.59 -14.82 -14.51
C ASN A 411 1.49 -14.41 -13.36
N ARG A 412 2.77 -14.39 -13.60
CA ARG A 412 3.80 -13.98 -12.64
C ARG A 412 4.41 -12.66 -13.06
N ARG A 413 4.66 -11.81 -12.08
CA ARG A 413 5.43 -10.58 -12.22
C ARG A 413 6.43 -10.52 -11.09
N ARG A 414 7.68 -10.19 -11.38
CA ARG A 414 8.67 -9.90 -10.34
C ARG A 414 9.30 -8.55 -10.58
N ILE A 415 9.56 -7.83 -9.50
CA ILE A 415 10.36 -6.62 -9.46
C ILE A 415 11.66 -7.01 -8.74
N LEU A 416 12.78 -6.95 -9.44
CA LEU A 416 14.05 -7.52 -9.00
C LEU A 416 15.09 -6.42 -8.73
N SER A 417 15.81 -6.56 -7.63
CA SER A 417 16.96 -5.70 -7.29
C SER A 417 18.22 -6.02 -8.08
N SER A 418 18.23 -7.14 -8.81
CA SER A 418 19.37 -7.62 -9.60
C SER A 418 18.88 -8.43 -10.80
N LEU A 419 19.80 -8.97 -11.60
CA LEU A 419 19.43 -9.83 -12.73
C LEU A 419 18.77 -11.14 -12.27
N PRO A 420 17.83 -11.68 -13.08
CA PRO A 420 17.08 -12.89 -12.72
C PRO A 420 17.98 -14.12 -12.70
N ILE A 421 18.27 -14.66 -11.53
CA ILE A 421 19.25 -15.72 -11.30
C ILE A 421 19.00 -17.00 -12.13
N HIS A 422 17.78 -17.26 -12.56
CA HIS A 422 17.45 -18.44 -13.37
C HIS A 422 17.95 -18.38 -14.82
N THR A 423 18.36 -17.20 -15.29
CA THR A 423 18.90 -17.01 -16.65
C THR A 423 20.41 -17.20 -16.72
N ILE A 424 21.09 -17.26 -15.56
CA ILE A 424 22.54 -17.43 -15.50
C ILE A 424 22.99 -18.80 -16.02
N SER A 425 24.08 -18.83 -16.78
CA SER A 425 24.71 -20.11 -17.16
C SER A 425 25.50 -20.68 -15.98
N ASP A 426 25.61 -22.02 -15.92
CA ASP A 426 26.37 -22.68 -14.85
C ASP A 426 27.86 -22.30 -14.88
N LYS A 427 28.40 -22.01 -16.08
CA LYS A 427 29.78 -21.54 -16.26
C LYS A 427 29.97 -20.15 -15.64
N LEU A 428 29.09 -19.21 -15.93
CA LEU A 428 29.17 -17.86 -15.38
C LEU A 428 28.93 -17.85 -13.86
N LEU A 429 27.93 -18.62 -13.40
CA LEU A 429 27.69 -18.77 -11.96
C LEU A 429 28.94 -19.25 -11.23
N LEU A 430 29.57 -20.30 -11.71
CA LEU A 430 30.79 -20.85 -11.10
C LEU A 430 31.94 -19.83 -11.12
N LYS A 431 32.10 -19.06 -12.20
CA LYS A 431 33.10 -17.99 -12.33
C LYS A 431 32.89 -16.94 -11.24
N ILE A 432 31.65 -16.45 -11.07
CA ILE A 432 31.29 -15.44 -10.06
C ILE A 432 31.49 -15.98 -8.64
N LEU A 433 31.07 -17.21 -8.35
CA LEU A 433 31.23 -17.80 -7.03
C LEU A 433 32.71 -17.95 -6.65
N LYS A 434 33.57 -18.37 -7.59
CA LYS A 434 35.01 -18.49 -7.38
C LYS A 434 35.70 -17.13 -7.20
N SER A 435 35.33 -16.11 -8.00
CA SER A 435 35.90 -14.76 -7.87
C SER A 435 35.58 -14.14 -6.52
N ASN A 436 34.42 -14.46 -5.94
CA ASN A 436 34.01 -14.06 -4.59
C ASN A 436 34.53 -14.99 -3.48
N LYS A 437 35.39 -15.96 -3.78
CA LYS A 437 36.00 -16.89 -2.81
C LYS A 437 34.95 -17.68 -1.99
N VAL A 438 33.86 -18.07 -2.62
CA VAL A 438 32.81 -18.87 -1.97
C VAL A 438 33.36 -20.28 -1.67
N PRO A 439 33.17 -20.83 -0.47
CA PRO A 439 33.56 -22.19 -0.13
C PRO A 439 32.91 -23.23 -1.04
N ASN A 440 33.63 -24.34 -1.36
CA ASN A 440 33.11 -25.35 -2.26
C ASN A 440 31.79 -25.98 -1.80
N GLU A 441 31.60 -26.13 -0.49
CA GLU A 441 30.34 -26.66 0.09
C GLU A 441 29.17 -25.69 -0.21
N ASP A 442 29.37 -24.38 -0.06
CA ASP A 442 28.36 -23.36 -0.35
C ASP A 442 28.08 -23.27 -1.86
N ILE A 443 29.12 -23.49 -2.72
CA ILE A 443 28.97 -23.50 -4.19
C ILE A 443 27.94 -24.56 -4.61
N GLU A 444 28.01 -25.76 -4.08
CA GLU A 444 27.06 -26.82 -4.45
C GLU A 444 25.63 -26.54 -3.95
N ILE A 445 25.50 -25.96 -2.78
CA ILE A 445 24.20 -25.50 -2.24
C ILE A 445 23.59 -24.42 -3.16
N ILE A 446 24.37 -23.43 -3.57
CA ILE A 446 23.91 -22.35 -4.44
C ILE A 446 23.54 -22.88 -5.83
N LYS A 447 24.38 -23.73 -6.42
CA LYS A 447 24.10 -24.36 -7.73
C LYS A 447 22.78 -25.16 -7.71
N SER A 448 22.59 -25.97 -6.66
CA SER A 448 21.34 -26.71 -6.48
C SER A 448 20.12 -25.80 -6.39
N ALA A 449 20.19 -24.73 -5.60
CA ALA A 449 19.11 -23.77 -5.45
C ALA A 449 18.80 -23.00 -6.76
N VAL A 450 19.84 -22.63 -7.53
CA VAL A 450 19.68 -22.00 -8.84
C VAL A 450 19.04 -22.96 -9.84
N GLN A 451 19.45 -24.22 -9.84
CA GLN A 451 18.85 -25.25 -10.71
C GLN A 451 17.39 -25.51 -10.36
N GLU A 452 17.05 -25.53 -9.08
CA GLU A 452 15.66 -25.66 -8.64
C GLU A 452 14.81 -24.47 -9.15
N GLN A 453 15.32 -23.25 -9.08
CA GLN A 453 14.63 -22.08 -9.63
C GLN A 453 14.45 -22.16 -11.16
N LYS A 454 15.48 -22.60 -11.91
CA LYS A 454 15.36 -22.84 -13.35
C LYS A 454 14.21 -23.80 -13.65
N ASN A 455 14.12 -24.89 -12.90
CA ASN A 455 13.08 -25.92 -13.08
C ASN A 455 11.68 -25.38 -12.77
N ILE A 456 11.53 -24.62 -11.67
CA ILE A 456 10.28 -24.00 -11.25
C ILE A 456 9.77 -23.02 -12.31
N ILE A 457 10.61 -22.09 -12.76
CA ILE A 457 10.24 -21.09 -13.75
C ILE A 457 9.93 -21.75 -15.09
N SER A 458 10.73 -22.72 -15.52
CA SER A 458 10.43 -23.50 -16.72
C SER A 458 9.07 -24.21 -16.65
N SER A 459 8.69 -24.70 -15.47
CA SER A 459 7.36 -25.30 -15.26
C SER A 459 6.24 -24.27 -15.37
N ILE A 460 6.42 -23.09 -14.79
CA ILE A 460 5.43 -22.00 -14.83
C ILE A 460 5.23 -21.51 -16.28
N LEU A 461 6.30 -21.35 -17.04
CA LEU A 461 6.27 -20.85 -18.43
C LEU A 461 5.53 -21.78 -19.41
N LYS A 462 5.28 -23.05 -19.04
CA LYS A 462 4.47 -23.95 -19.88
C LYS A 462 3.01 -23.50 -20.00
N THR A 463 2.47 -22.84 -18.99
CA THR A 463 1.03 -22.52 -18.90
C THR A 463 0.73 -21.06 -18.59
N ASN A 464 1.70 -20.29 -18.10
CA ASN A 464 1.50 -18.92 -17.64
C ASN A 464 2.55 -17.97 -18.22
N LYS A 465 2.20 -16.69 -18.31
CA LYS A 465 3.16 -15.63 -18.60
C LYS A 465 3.97 -15.28 -17.36
N PHE A 466 5.22 -14.93 -17.57
CA PHE A 466 6.16 -14.55 -16.53
C PHE A 466 6.90 -13.27 -16.96
N GLU A 467 6.80 -12.24 -16.15
CA GLU A 467 7.42 -10.95 -16.38
C GLU A 467 8.42 -10.62 -15.26
N ASP A 468 9.63 -10.27 -15.65
CA ASP A 468 10.64 -9.72 -14.74
C ASP A 468 10.86 -8.24 -15.07
N GLU A 469 10.83 -7.39 -14.04
CA GLU A 469 11.22 -6.00 -14.12
C GLU A 469 12.57 -5.83 -13.44
N ILE A 470 13.52 -5.22 -14.16
CA ILE A 470 14.86 -4.89 -13.66
C ILE A 470 15.17 -3.42 -13.92
N SER A 471 16.14 -2.86 -13.22
CA SER A 471 16.78 -1.61 -13.59
C SER A 471 18.12 -1.90 -14.25
N LYS A 472 18.31 -1.50 -15.51
CA LYS A 472 19.61 -1.57 -16.16
C LYS A 472 20.50 -0.46 -15.61
N ILE A 473 21.69 -0.82 -15.16
CA ILE A 473 22.60 0.08 -14.47
C ILE A 473 23.72 0.48 -15.42
N SER A 474 24.04 1.78 -15.45
CA SER A 474 25.20 2.31 -16.16
C SER A 474 26.50 1.84 -15.48
N LYS A 475 27.63 1.92 -16.21
CA LYS A 475 28.93 1.59 -15.62
C LYS A 475 29.25 2.50 -14.43
N GLU A 476 28.92 3.79 -14.54
CA GLU A 476 29.17 4.78 -13.48
C GLU A 476 28.40 4.47 -12.19
N ASP A 477 27.13 4.03 -12.32
CA ASP A 477 26.31 3.66 -11.16
C ASP A 477 26.71 2.30 -10.59
N PHE A 478 27.16 1.37 -11.46
CA PHE A 478 27.69 0.08 -11.04
C PHE A 478 28.98 0.26 -10.23
N ASP A 479 29.91 1.13 -10.67
CA ASP A 479 31.16 1.41 -9.97
C ASP A 479 30.91 2.06 -8.59
N LYS A 480 29.85 2.87 -8.46
CA LYS A 480 29.43 3.44 -7.17
C LYS A 480 28.78 2.41 -6.24
N SER A 481 28.04 1.49 -6.80
CA SER A 481 27.27 0.49 -6.04
C SER A 481 27.12 -0.82 -6.85
N PRO A 482 28.11 -1.73 -6.76
CA PRO A 482 28.08 -3.00 -7.48
C PRO A 482 26.85 -3.84 -7.12
N LEU A 483 26.28 -4.51 -8.13
CA LEU A 483 25.19 -5.44 -7.93
C LEU A 483 25.64 -6.75 -7.29
N THR A 484 24.71 -7.41 -6.63
CA THR A 484 24.91 -8.74 -6.05
C THR A 484 24.03 -9.78 -6.74
N LEU A 485 24.44 -11.05 -6.69
CA LEU A 485 23.55 -12.16 -7.04
C LEU A 485 22.36 -12.19 -6.08
N SER A 486 21.15 -12.36 -6.62
CA SER A 486 19.94 -12.55 -5.81
C SER A 486 19.83 -14.00 -5.37
N LEU A 487 20.18 -14.26 -4.12
CA LEU A 487 20.26 -15.61 -3.53
C LEU A 487 19.33 -15.81 -2.32
N SER A 488 18.34 -14.94 -2.10
CA SER A 488 17.40 -15.03 -0.97
C SER A 488 16.72 -16.41 -0.89
N ASN A 489 16.32 -16.97 -2.03
CA ASN A 489 15.66 -18.28 -2.08
C ASN A 489 16.54 -19.45 -1.58
N SER A 490 17.86 -19.28 -1.54
CA SER A 490 18.78 -20.25 -0.94
C SER A 490 19.06 -19.99 0.54
N PHE A 491 18.58 -18.86 1.07
CA PHE A 491 18.93 -18.33 2.39
C PHE A 491 20.45 -18.14 2.58
N TYR A 492 21.14 -17.80 1.48
CA TYR A 492 22.55 -17.51 1.53
C TYR A 492 22.77 -16.03 1.85
N GLU A 493 23.29 -15.76 3.04
CA GLU A 493 23.32 -14.40 3.61
C GLU A 493 24.56 -13.57 3.25
N LYS A 494 25.59 -14.21 2.68
CA LYS A 494 26.80 -13.49 2.25
C LYS A 494 26.56 -12.88 0.88
N ARG A 495 26.91 -11.61 0.73
CA ARG A 495 26.80 -10.90 -0.55
C ARG A 495 27.83 -11.43 -1.54
N ILE A 496 27.39 -11.78 -2.73
CA ILE A 496 28.21 -12.20 -3.86
C ILE A 496 28.08 -11.15 -4.95
N TYR A 497 29.18 -10.44 -5.21
CA TYR A 497 29.19 -9.32 -6.12
C TYR A 497 29.55 -9.75 -7.53
N TYR A 498 28.89 -9.13 -8.52
CA TYR A 498 29.37 -9.12 -9.90
C TYR A 498 30.58 -8.19 -10.02
N ASN A 499 31.47 -8.50 -10.97
CA ASN A 499 32.19 -7.42 -11.66
C ASN A 499 31.36 -6.97 -12.88
N TYR A 500 31.71 -5.83 -13.49
CA TYR A 500 30.92 -5.26 -14.54
C TYR A 500 30.80 -6.13 -15.79
N ASP A 501 31.87 -6.83 -16.18
CA ASP A 501 31.86 -7.75 -17.33
C ASP A 501 30.96 -8.98 -17.07
N GLU A 502 30.98 -9.51 -15.85
CA GLU A 502 30.08 -10.59 -15.42
C GLU A 502 28.61 -10.15 -15.42
N TYR A 503 28.34 -8.89 -15.04
CA TYR A 503 27.00 -8.31 -15.12
C TYR A 503 26.54 -8.21 -16.58
N LEU A 504 27.38 -7.73 -17.49
CA LEU A 504 27.04 -7.65 -18.92
C LEU A 504 26.83 -9.04 -19.53
N GLU A 505 27.71 -10.01 -19.24
CA GLU A 505 27.57 -11.40 -19.69
C GLU A 505 26.24 -12.01 -19.22
N HIS A 506 25.85 -11.75 -17.96
CA HIS A 506 24.55 -12.24 -17.45
C HIS A 506 23.36 -11.51 -18.10
N LEU A 507 23.47 -10.21 -18.36
CA LEU A 507 22.44 -9.45 -19.05
C LEU A 507 22.21 -9.95 -20.48
N GLU A 508 23.28 -10.32 -21.21
CA GLU A 508 23.19 -10.94 -22.53
C GLU A 508 22.47 -12.29 -22.47
N LEU A 509 22.86 -13.17 -21.53
CA LEU A 509 22.18 -14.46 -21.30
C LEU A 509 20.69 -14.26 -20.95
N THR A 510 20.35 -13.20 -20.23
CA THR A 510 18.97 -12.88 -19.90
C THR A 510 18.18 -12.46 -21.15
N ASN A 511 18.78 -11.65 -22.03
CA ASN A 511 18.15 -11.26 -23.30
C ASN A 511 17.96 -12.48 -24.23
N GLU A 512 18.96 -13.36 -24.33
CA GLU A 512 18.84 -14.62 -25.06
C GLU A 512 17.71 -15.51 -24.51
N TYR A 513 17.56 -15.53 -23.17
CA TYR A 513 16.47 -16.27 -22.53
C TYR A 513 15.10 -15.71 -22.91
N VAL A 514 14.94 -14.39 -23.02
CA VAL A 514 13.71 -13.72 -23.49
C VAL A 514 13.39 -14.16 -24.92
N GLU A 515 14.38 -14.15 -25.84
CA GLU A 515 14.19 -14.51 -27.24
C GLU A 515 13.74 -15.98 -27.40
N ASN A 516 14.26 -16.85 -26.54
CA ASN A 516 13.97 -18.29 -26.58
C ASN A 516 12.68 -18.70 -25.84
N ASN A 517 12.03 -17.80 -25.10
CA ASN A 517 10.85 -18.13 -24.28
C ASN A 517 9.68 -17.16 -24.51
N LYS A 518 8.74 -17.52 -25.40
CA LYS A 518 7.58 -16.68 -25.78
C LYS A 518 6.69 -16.22 -24.61
N ASN A 519 6.67 -16.95 -23.50
CA ASN A 519 5.87 -16.63 -22.33
C ASN A 519 6.66 -15.85 -21.27
N TYR A 520 7.93 -15.52 -21.54
CA TYR A 520 8.78 -14.74 -20.66
C TYR A 520 9.05 -13.36 -21.23
N THR A 521 8.94 -12.34 -20.41
CA THR A 521 9.23 -10.94 -20.76
C THR A 521 10.17 -10.31 -19.74
N LEU A 522 11.04 -9.42 -20.21
CA LEU A 522 11.92 -8.61 -19.39
C LEU A 522 11.63 -7.14 -19.65
N THR A 523 11.22 -6.42 -18.62
CA THR A 523 10.94 -4.99 -18.68
C THR A 523 12.05 -4.22 -17.99
N ASN A 524 12.57 -3.19 -18.65
CA ASN A 524 13.51 -2.25 -18.03
C ASN A 524 12.74 -1.11 -17.37
N ASN A 525 12.80 -1.01 -16.06
CA ASN A 525 12.21 0.09 -15.31
C ASN A 525 13.34 0.94 -14.71
N PRO A 526 13.69 2.10 -15.31
CA PRO A 526 14.78 2.94 -14.86
C PRO A 526 14.53 3.58 -13.49
N ASN A 527 13.27 3.61 -13.06
CA ASN A 527 12.86 4.23 -11.80
C ASN A 527 12.85 3.25 -10.60
N HIS A 528 13.27 2.02 -10.82
CA HIS A 528 13.30 1.01 -9.78
C HIS A 528 14.49 1.24 -8.83
N THR A 529 14.20 1.47 -7.56
CA THR A 529 15.18 1.89 -6.55
C THR A 529 15.51 0.83 -5.49
N PHE A 530 14.79 -0.29 -5.44
CA PHE A 530 15.05 -1.32 -4.43
C PHE A 530 16.39 -2.03 -4.67
N ARG A 531 17.19 -2.14 -3.62
CA ARG A 531 18.52 -2.74 -3.67
C ARG A 531 18.63 -4.04 -2.88
N ASN A 532 17.81 -4.20 -1.87
CA ASN A 532 17.89 -5.32 -0.92
C ASN A 532 16.62 -6.16 -0.91
N ILE A 533 15.54 -5.71 -1.56
CA ILE A 533 14.32 -6.49 -1.67
C ILE A 533 13.99 -6.80 -3.13
N GLN A 534 13.27 -7.89 -3.30
CA GLN A 534 12.60 -8.27 -4.54
C GLN A 534 11.14 -8.60 -4.24
N ILE A 535 10.26 -8.32 -5.19
CA ILE A 535 8.84 -8.56 -5.08
C ILE A 535 8.46 -9.60 -6.12
N SER A 536 7.79 -10.67 -5.68
CA SER A 536 7.27 -11.71 -6.58
C SER A 536 5.76 -11.77 -6.43
N ILE A 537 5.04 -11.71 -7.54
CA ILE A 537 3.58 -11.62 -7.59
C ILE A 537 3.03 -12.82 -8.34
N CYS A 538 2.12 -13.54 -7.72
CA CYS A 538 1.19 -14.44 -8.39
C CYS A 538 -0.18 -13.79 -8.42
N LYS A 539 -0.57 -13.30 -9.58
CA LYS A 539 -1.76 -12.45 -9.73
C LYS A 539 -3.01 -13.07 -9.09
N ASN A 540 -3.66 -12.29 -8.22
CA ASN A 540 -4.85 -12.64 -7.45
C ASN A 540 -4.68 -13.76 -6.39
N GLN A 541 -3.46 -14.23 -6.13
CA GLN A 541 -3.22 -15.31 -5.18
C GLN A 541 -2.35 -14.88 -4.00
N TRP A 542 -1.14 -14.42 -4.26
CA TRP A 542 -0.20 -13.99 -3.24
C TRP A 542 0.82 -13.00 -3.79
N VAL A 543 1.39 -12.24 -2.89
CA VAL A 543 2.57 -11.42 -3.14
C VAL A 543 3.64 -11.84 -2.15
N MET A 544 4.86 -12.01 -2.61
CA MET A 544 6.01 -12.29 -1.77
C MET A 544 7.01 -11.13 -1.87
N VAL A 545 7.36 -10.57 -0.72
CA VAL A 545 8.47 -9.62 -0.58
C VAL A 545 9.63 -10.36 0.06
N SER A 546 10.74 -10.44 -0.65
CA SER A 546 11.94 -11.16 -0.23
C SER A 546 13.07 -10.17 0.02
N LYS A 547 13.78 -10.31 1.14
CA LYS A 547 14.97 -9.53 1.47
C LYS A 547 16.22 -10.38 1.32
N ASP A 548 17.16 -9.91 0.51
CA ASP A 548 18.42 -10.62 0.20
C ASP A 548 19.53 -10.36 1.23
N THR A 549 19.38 -9.31 2.06
CA THR A 549 20.38 -9.00 3.11
C THR A 549 20.11 -9.77 4.39
N SER A 550 21.17 -10.07 5.14
CA SER A 550 21.08 -10.79 6.42
C SER A 550 20.22 -10.03 7.47
N PRO A 551 19.25 -10.71 8.10
CA PRO A 551 18.83 -12.08 7.82
C PRO A 551 17.96 -12.16 6.56
N SER A 552 18.20 -13.15 5.69
CA SER A 552 17.32 -13.44 4.55
C SER A 552 15.93 -13.83 5.03
N ILE A 553 14.92 -13.15 4.50
CA ILE A 553 13.54 -13.32 4.95
C ILE A 553 12.56 -13.14 3.79
N HIS A 554 11.48 -13.92 3.81
CA HIS A 554 10.41 -13.84 2.84
C HIS A 554 9.07 -13.61 3.56
N PHE A 555 8.33 -12.62 3.12
CA PHE A 555 6.98 -12.31 3.56
C PHE A 555 6.00 -12.69 2.47
N VAL A 556 5.24 -13.77 2.64
CA VAL A 556 4.20 -14.20 1.69
C VAL A 556 2.86 -13.68 2.15
N ILE A 557 2.32 -12.73 1.42
CA ILE A 557 1.13 -11.94 1.78
C ILE A 557 -0.07 -12.49 1.04
N HIS A 558 -1.09 -12.93 1.79
CA HIS A 558 -2.34 -13.45 1.26
C HIS A 558 -3.51 -12.48 1.45
N HIS A 559 -3.42 -11.53 2.39
CA HIS A 559 -4.49 -10.60 2.69
C HIS A 559 -4.88 -9.75 1.47
N PRO A 560 -6.15 -9.80 1.00
CA PRO A 560 -6.52 -9.25 -0.30
C PRO A 560 -6.22 -7.75 -0.46
N LYS A 561 -6.46 -6.94 0.58
CA LYS A 561 -6.26 -5.49 0.55
C LYS A 561 -4.77 -5.15 0.38
N LEU A 562 -3.90 -5.76 1.20
CA LEU A 562 -2.45 -5.54 1.13
C LEU A 562 -1.84 -6.16 -0.14
N ARG A 563 -2.25 -7.39 -0.47
CA ARG A 563 -1.83 -8.05 -1.70
C ARG A 563 -2.17 -7.20 -2.93
N ASN A 564 -3.42 -6.76 -3.09
CA ASN A 564 -3.85 -5.96 -4.24
C ASN A 564 -3.11 -4.63 -4.33
N ALA A 565 -2.80 -4.00 -3.20
CA ALA A 565 -2.04 -2.76 -3.18
C ALA A 565 -0.61 -2.96 -3.72
N ILE A 566 0.05 -4.07 -3.35
CA ILE A 566 1.40 -4.39 -3.86
C ILE A 566 1.34 -4.96 -5.29
N GLU A 567 0.32 -5.75 -5.65
CA GLU A 567 0.13 -6.22 -7.04
C GLU A 567 0.06 -5.07 -8.04
N ASN A 568 -0.55 -3.97 -7.65
CA ASN A 568 -0.72 -2.77 -8.48
C ASN A 568 0.35 -1.71 -8.23
N PHE A 569 1.36 -2.03 -7.44
CA PHE A 569 2.46 -1.10 -7.18
C PHE A 569 3.27 -0.85 -8.46
N VAL A 570 3.47 0.43 -8.75
CA VAL A 570 4.38 0.93 -9.78
C VAL A 570 5.41 1.80 -9.06
N PRO A 571 6.70 1.51 -9.19
CA PRO A 571 7.73 2.36 -8.60
C PRO A 571 7.57 3.81 -9.07
N PRO A 572 7.61 4.79 -8.17
CA PRO A 572 7.49 6.19 -8.55
C PRO A 572 8.65 6.62 -9.44
N VAL A 573 8.36 7.52 -10.37
CA VAL A 573 9.39 8.17 -11.20
C VAL A 573 10.20 9.07 -10.27
N VAL A 574 11.48 8.77 -10.12
CA VAL A 574 12.43 9.69 -9.44
C VAL A 574 12.85 10.71 -10.49
N GLU A 575 12.37 11.96 -10.38
CA GLU A 575 12.80 13.10 -11.19
C GLU A 575 14.23 13.51 -10.86
#